data_55c57d4fc4c2ebce90c488c8fd2ace4d
#
_entry.id   55c57d4fc4c2ebce90c488c8fd2ace4d
#
_cell.length_a   1.000
_cell.length_b   1.000
_cell.length_c   1.000
_cell.angle_alpha   90.00
_cell.angle_beta   90.00
_cell.angle_gamma   90.00
#
_symmetry.space_group_name_H-M   'P 1'
#
loop_
_entity.id
_entity.type
_entity.pdbx_description
1 polymer ?
#
loop_
_entity_poly.entity_id
_entity_poly.type
_entity_poly.pdbx_seq_one_letter_code
_entity_poly.pdbx_strand_id
1 'polypeptide(L)'
;MTRIFDNIEQDLLVALRATLAVSNRADFCVGYMNLRGWQSFDDLVQPWSAAEGQICRVLVGMQRPLHDEIRELYRAASGPERLDNATAVRIKAQFAAHLREQITLGIPTGKDEAALRTLARQLRAGQVCIKLFLPYPLHAKLYLLFRDDVNNPITGFVGSSNLTMQGLARQGELNVDVLDHRATERLSSWFDARWSDRWALDVSTELAALIEASWAREEAIPPYHIYLNIAFHLSTEARAGLSQFRLPARFEQPPQ
;
A
#
# COMPACT_ATOMS: atom_id res chain seq x y z
N MET A 1 25.34 6.26 -19.24
CA MET A 1 26.05 6.51 -17.96
C MET A 1 25.04 6.34 -16.85
N THR A 2 25.31 5.51 -15.84
CA THR A 2 24.41 5.29 -14.69
C THR A 2 24.34 6.56 -13.84
N ARG A 3 23.13 6.95 -13.44
CA ARG A 3 22.86 8.09 -12.56
C ARG A 3 22.59 7.60 -11.15
N ILE A 4 22.96 8.41 -10.17
CA ILE A 4 22.73 8.18 -8.75
C ILE A 4 21.66 9.16 -8.27
N PHE A 5 20.74 8.69 -7.45
CA PHE A 5 19.67 9.47 -6.85
C PHE A 5 19.73 9.26 -5.34
N ASP A 6 20.01 10.31 -4.60
CA ASP A 6 20.21 10.31 -3.15
C ASP A 6 19.12 11.09 -2.39
N ASN A 7 18.20 11.73 -3.11
CA ASN A 7 17.17 12.64 -2.60
C ASN A 7 17.76 13.89 -1.91
N ILE A 8 19.03 14.21 -2.16
CA ILE A 8 19.74 15.41 -1.67
C ILE A 8 20.19 16.25 -2.86
N GLU A 9 20.99 15.66 -3.75
CA GLU A 9 21.45 16.32 -4.97
C GLU A 9 20.54 16.00 -6.16
N GLN A 10 20.02 14.76 -6.23
CA GLN A 10 19.12 14.30 -7.28
C GLN A 10 17.95 13.52 -6.69
N ASP A 11 16.74 14.02 -6.93
CA ASP A 11 15.50 13.39 -6.46
C ASP A 11 15.12 12.18 -7.31
N LEU A 12 14.97 11.02 -6.67
CA LEU A 12 14.45 9.81 -7.31
C LEU A 12 13.02 10.04 -7.85
N LEU A 13 12.16 10.72 -7.09
CA LEU A 13 10.77 10.98 -7.49
C LEU A 13 10.69 11.72 -8.83
N VAL A 14 11.54 12.73 -9.03
CA VAL A 14 11.56 13.49 -10.29
C VAL A 14 11.91 12.59 -11.47
N ALA A 15 12.93 11.74 -11.31
CA ALA A 15 13.35 10.80 -12.35
C ALA A 15 12.30 9.73 -12.63
N LEU A 16 11.68 9.16 -11.59
CA LEU A 16 10.59 8.18 -11.73
C LEU A 16 9.39 8.79 -12.45
N ARG A 17 8.94 9.98 -12.07
CA ARG A 17 7.82 10.66 -12.73
C ARG A 17 8.12 10.97 -14.19
N ALA A 18 9.30 11.51 -14.50
CA ALA A 18 9.71 11.80 -15.88
C ALA A 18 9.76 10.53 -16.76
N THR A 19 10.20 9.41 -16.20
CA THR A 19 10.23 8.14 -16.91
C THR A 19 8.82 7.53 -17.04
N LEU A 20 8.01 7.57 -15.98
CA LEU A 20 6.64 7.04 -15.98
C LEU A 20 5.73 7.80 -16.98
N ALA A 21 5.94 9.10 -17.14
CA ALA A 21 5.16 9.93 -18.08
C ALA A 21 5.26 9.47 -19.54
N VAL A 22 6.31 8.75 -19.90
CA VAL A 22 6.52 8.18 -21.25
C VAL A 22 6.41 6.66 -21.26
N SER A 23 5.92 6.07 -20.19
CA SER A 23 5.75 4.62 -20.03
C SER A 23 4.29 4.22 -20.20
N ASN A 24 4.09 2.96 -20.58
CA ASN A 24 2.77 2.36 -20.72
C ASN A 24 2.54 1.18 -19.76
N ARG A 25 3.58 0.76 -19.02
CA ARG A 25 3.51 -0.26 -17.97
C ARG A 25 4.58 0.04 -16.92
N ALA A 26 4.29 -0.32 -15.67
CA ALA A 26 5.23 -0.21 -14.56
C ALA A 26 5.15 -1.43 -13.62
N ASP A 27 6.29 -1.86 -13.09
CA ASP A 27 6.42 -2.94 -12.12
C ASP A 27 7.25 -2.44 -10.93
N PHE A 28 6.63 -2.31 -9.77
CA PHE A 28 7.25 -1.84 -8.55
C PHE A 28 7.35 -2.98 -7.54
N CYS A 29 8.56 -3.28 -7.07
CA CYS A 29 8.78 -4.16 -5.93
C CYS A 29 9.34 -3.34 -4.79
N VAL A 30 8.64 -3.29 -3.65
CA VAL A 30 9.02 -2.48 -2.49
C VAL A 30 8.85 -3.26 -1.19
N GLY A 31 9.66 -2.92 -0.19
CA GLY A 31 9.46 -3.49 1.15
C GLY A 31 8.18 -2.97 1.78
N TYR A 32 7.96 -1.65 1.72
CA TYR A 32 6.81 -0.96 2.30
C TYR A 32 6.14 -0.05 1.29
N MET A 33 4.83 0.03 1.38
CA MET A 33 4.00 0.95 0.63
C MET A 33 3.18 1.80 1.60
N ASN A 34 3.10 3.10 1.32
CA ASN A 34 2.16 4.01 1.96
C ASN A 34 1.15 4.48 0.91
N LEU A 35 -0.14 4.42 1.23
CA LEU A 35 -1.20 4.85 0.32
C LEU A 35 -1.04 6.31 -0.12
N ARG A 36 -0.53 7.18 0.76
CA ARG A 36 -0.20 8.56 0.42
C ARG A 36 1.03 8.68 -0.51
N GLY A 37 1.94 7.71 -0.50
CA GLY A 37 3.08 7.66 -1.43
C GLY A 37 2.63 7.43 -2.88
N TRP A 38 1.53 6.71 -3.09
CA TRP A 38 0.92 6.52 -4.41
C TRP A 38 0.46 7.82 -5.07
N GLN A 39 0.04 8.82 -4.28
CA GLN A 39 -0.33 10.16 -4.75
C GLN A 39 0.73 10.82 -5.65
N SER A 40 1.97 10.37 -5.57
CA SER A 40 3.05 10.88 -6.41
C SER A 40 3.02 10.36 -7.85
N PHE A 41 2.15 9.39 -8.16
CA PHE A 41 2.09 8.69 -9.45
C PHE A 41 0.68 8.53 -10.01
N ASP A 42 -0.36 8.80 -9.23
CA ASP A 42 -1.76 8.56 -9.57
C ASP A 42 -2.20 9.26 -10.86
N ASP A 43 -1.75 10.50 -11.05
CA ASP A 43 -2.02 11.32 -12.23
C ASP A 43 -1.42 10.73 -13.52
N LEU A 44 -0.25 10.07 -13.42
CA LEU A 44 0.45 9.49 -14.57
C LEU A 44 -0.11 8.12 -14.98
N VAL A 45 -0.68 7.38 -14.03
CA VAL A 45 -1.32 6.08 -14.27
C VAL A 45 -2.79 6.22 -14.63
N GLN A 46 -3.43 7.34 -14.28
CA GLN A 46 -4.84 7.57 -14.53
C GLN A 46 -5.26 7.44 -16.01
N PRO A 47 -4.47 7.88 -17.03
CA PRO A 47 -4.84 7.72 -18.44
C PRO A 47 -4.66 6.30 -18.98
N TRP A 48 -4.07 5.38 -18.21
CA TRP A 48 -3.78 4.03 -18.67
C TRP A 48 -5.03 3.18 -18.83
N SER A 49 -4.99 2.23 -19.79
CA SER A 49 -6.06 1.29 -20.06
C SER A 49 -5.59 -0.15 -19.79
N ALA A 50 -6.16 -0.80 -18.77
CA ALA A 50 -5.85 -2.20 -18.47
C ALA A 50 -6.22 -3.14 -19.64
N ALA A 51 -7.25 -2.81 -20.44
CA ALA A 51 -7.64 -3.56 -21.62
C ALA A 51 -6.56 -3.52 -22.72
N GLU A 52 -5.70 -2.49 -22.73
CA GLU A 52 -4.57 -2.34 -23.64
C GLU A 52 -3.26 -2.85 -23.02
N GLY A 53 -3.33 -3.49 -21.87
CA GLY A 53 -2.16 -4.00 -21.15
C GLY A 53 -1.36 -2.94 -20.38
N GLN A 54 -1.88 -1.72 -20.29
CA GLN A 54 -1.27 -0.64 -19.54
C GLN A 54 -1.62 -0.77 -18.06
N ILE A 55 -0.66 -1.27 -17.29
CA ILE A 55 -0.88 -1.61 -15.87
C ILE A 55 0.33 -1.26 -15.01
N CYS A 56 0.08 -0.81 -13.79
CA CYS A 56 1.09 -0.72 -12.75
C CYS A 56 0.92 -1.88 -11.77
N ARG A 57 1.92 -2.77 -11.69
CA ARG A 57 1.96 -3.88 -10.77
C ARG A 57 2.82 -3.51 -9.56
N VAL A 58 2.28 -3.62 -8.36
CA VAL A 58 3.01 -3.30 -7.12
C VAL A 58 3.11 -4.55 -6.25
N LEU A 59 4.32 -5.03 -6.04
CA LEU A 59 4.64 -6.15 -5.17
C LEU A 59 5.21 -5.64 -3.85
N VAL A 60 4.51 -5.92 -2.73
CA VAL A 60 4.90 -5.46 -1.39
C VAL A 60 5.44 -6.63 -0.59
N GLY A 61 6.67 -6.51 -0.11
CA GLY A 61 7.42 -7.63 0.48
C GLY A 61 7.57 -7.62 1.99
N MET A 62 7.32 -6.48 2.68
CA MET A 62 7.52 -6.34 4.12
C MET A 62 6.40 -5.53 4.77
N GLN A 63 5.33 -6.19 5.18
CA GLN A 63 4.28 -5.60 6.02
C GLN A 63 4.45 -6.11 7.46
N ARG A 64 4.83 -5.25 8.39
CA ARG A 64 5.30 -5.64 9.73
C ARG A 64 4.34 -6.44 10.61
N PRO A 65 3.03 -6.18 10.74
CA PRO A 65 2.21 -6.99 11.64
C PRO A 65 1.92 -8.41 11.12
N LEU A 66 2.00 -8.60 9.81
CA LEU A 66 1.65 -9.85 9.14
C LEU A 66 2.77 -10.90 9.16
N HIS A 67 4.04 -10.48 9.30
CA HIS A 67 5.15 -11.41 9.06
C HIS A 67 5.33 -12.47 10.14
N ASP A 68 5.10 -12.16 11.40
CA ASP A 68 5.36 -13.13 12.47
C ASP A 68 4.25 -14.18 12.53
N GLU A 69 2.99 -13.77 12.45
CA GLU A 69 1.85 -14.69 12.41
C GLU A 69 1.79 -15.50 11.09
N ILE A 70 2.10 -14.87 9.94
CA ILE A 70 2.15 -15.56 8.66
C ILE A 70 3.34 -16.49 8.58
N ARG A 71 4.49 -16.16 9.16
CA ARG A 71 5.64 -17.07 9.26
C ARG A 71 5.31 -18.31 10.07
N GLU A 72 4.56 -18.19 11.16
CA GLU A 72 4.10 -19.34 11.93
C GLU A 72 3.14 -20.19 11.13
N LEU A 73 2.20 -19.57 10.40
CA LEU A 73 1.27 -20.27 9.50
C LEU A 73 2.00 -20.92 8.31
N TYR A 74 2.97 -20.20 7.72
CA TYR A 74 3.80 -20.74 6.64
C TYR A 74 4.68 -21.90 7.11
N ARG A 75 5.25 -21.83 8.32
CA ARG A 75 6.01 -22.92 8.93
C ARG A 75 5.11 -24.12 9.27
N ALA A 76 3.89 -23.87 9.72
CA ALA A 76 2.90 -24.91 9.98
C ALA A 76 2.37 -25.54 8.69
N ALA A 77 2.29 -24.76 7.59
CA ALA A 77 1.83 -25.21 6.26
C ALA A 77 2.98 -25.65 5.35
N SER A 78 4.17 -25.99 5.87
CA SER A 78 5.39 -26.37 5.10
C SER A 78 5.26 -27.65 4.25
N GLY A 79 4.05 -27.97 3.81
CA GLY A 79 3.74 -28.94 2.78
C GLY A 79 3.60 -28.28 1.39
N PRO A 80 3.55 -29.06 0.29
CA PRO A 80 3.37 -28.55 -1.07
C PRO A 80 1.96 -28.00 -1.33
N GLU A 81 1.16 -27.82 -0.31
CA GLU A 81 -0.25 -27.41 -0.41
C GLU A 81 -0.39 -25.90 -0.59
N ARG A 82 -1.39 -25.51 -1.39
CA ARG A 82 -1.80 -24.12 -1.63
C ARG A 82 -2.23 -23.47 -0.31
N LEU A 83 -2.02 -22.16 -0.20
CA LEU A 83 -2.66 -21.34 0.83
C LEU A 83 -4.15 -21.69 0.84
N ASP A 84 -4.68 -22.18 1.95
CA ASP A 84 -6.10 -22.43 2.03
C ASP A 84 -6.89 -21.12 1.96
N ASN A 85 -8.11 -21.18 1.45
CA ASN A 85 -8.94 -19.98 1.29
C ASN A 85 -9.20 -19.27 2.62
N ALA A 86 -9.30 -19.98 3.73
CA ALA A 86 -9.55 -19.38 5.04
C ALA A 86 -8.34 -18.57 5.53
N THR A 87 -7.13 -19.10 5.34
CA THR A 87 -5.87 -18.39 5.65
C THR A 87 -5.68 -17.18 4.73
N ALA A 88 -5.97 -17.29 3.43
CA ALA A 88 -5.91 -16.17 2.51
C ALA A 88 -6.88 -15.04 2.91
N VAL A 89 -8.12 -15.37 3.26
CA VAL A 89 -9.12 -14.40 3.75
C VAL A 89 -8.65 -13.71 5.03
N ARG A 90 -8.07 -14.46 5.98
CA ARG A 90 -7.55 -13.90 7.23
C ARG A 90 -6.41 -12.93 6.99
N ILE A 91 -5.44 -13.27 6.13
CA ILE A 91 -4.32 -12.41 5.75
C ILE A 91 -4.84 -11.12 5.10
N LYS A 92 -5.77 -11.22 4.17
CA LYS A 92 -6.39 -10.07 3.51
C LYS A 92 -7.11 -9.17 4.52
N ALA A 93 -7.85 -9.74 5.47
CA ALA A 93 -8.53 -8.99 6.52
C ALA A 93 -7.56 -8.26 7.46
N GLN A 94 -6.46 -8.90 7.88
CA GLN A 94 -5.43 -8.28 8.70
C GLN A 94 -4.71 -7.14 7.95
N PHE A 95 -4.38 -7.37 6.67
CA PHE A 95 -3.79 -6.33 5.83
C PHE A 95 -4.74 -5.14 5.66
N ALA A 96 -6.03 -5.41 5.42
CA ALA A 96 -7.05 -4.38 5.33
C ALA A 96 -7.18 -3.57 6.63
N ALA A 97 -7.10 -4.23 7.80
CA ALA A 97 -7.11 -3.56 9.10
C ALA A 97 -5.90 -2.63 9.28
N HIS A 98 -4.71 -3.09 8.94
CA HIS A 98 -3.49 -2.28 8.99
C HIS A 98 -3.53 -1.06 8.03
N LEU A 99 -4.04 -1.26 6.82
CA LEU A 99 -4.23 -0.15 5.88
C LEU A 99 -5.29 0.85 6.36
N ARG A 100 -6.36 0.37 7.01
CA ARG A 100 -7.36 1.24 7.64
C ARG A 100 -6.72 2.13 8.70
N GLU A 101 -5.85 1.58 9.52
CA GLU A 101 -5.08 2.36 10.48
C GLU A 101 -4.22 3.43 9.79
N GLN A 102 -3.53 3.10 8.70
CA GLN A 102 -2.76 4.08 7.92
C GLN A 102 -3.62 5.21 7.33
N ILE A 103 -4.84 4.91 6.88
CA ILE A 103 -5.79 5.90 6.35
C ILE A 103 -6.29 6.82 7.47
N THR A 104 -6.43 6.32 8.69
CA THR A 104 -6.92 7.10 9.84
C THR A 104 -5.82 7.92 10.51
N LEU A 105 -4.53 7.63 10.26
CA LEU A 105 -3.41 8.39 10.82
C LEU A 105 -3.25 9.77 10.16
N GLY A 106 -3.16 10.80 10.98
CA GLY A 106 -2.94 12.19 10.57
C GLY A 106 -4.23 12.94 10.24
N ILE A 107 -4.09 14.22 9.91
CA ILE A 107 -5.21 15.08 9.50
C ILE A 107 -5.43 14.87 8.01
N PRO A 108 -6.60 14.37 7.56
CA PRO A 108 -6.89 14.20 6.15
C PRO A 108 -6.97 15.57 5.45
N THR A 109 -6.34 15.68 4.28
CA THR A 109 -6.49 16.85 3.42
C THR A 109 -7.38 16.49 2.22
N GLY A 110 -8.02 17.49 1.59
CA GLY A 110 -8.79 17.25 0.37
C GLY A 110 -7.95 16.66 -0.78
N LYS A 111 -6.64 16.90 -0.76
CA LYS A 111 -5.70 16.29 -1.71
C LYS A 111 -5.49 14.80 -1.43
N ASP A 112 -5.34 14.40 -0.16
CA ASP A 112 -5.24 13.00 0.25
C ASP A 112 -6.53 12.22 -0.13
N GLU A 113 -7.69 12.86 0.10
CA GLU A 113 -8.99 12.31 -0.24
C GLU A 113 -9.12 12.03 -1.75
N ALA A 114 -8.80 13.01 -2.59
CA ALA A 114 -8.84 12.88 -4.04
C ALA A 114 -7.89 11.77 -4.54
N ALA A 115 -6.68 11.68 -3.99
CA ALA A 115 -5.70 10.65 -4.36
C ALA A 115 -6.16 9.24 -3.97
N LEU A 116 -6.76 9.07 -2.79
CA LEU A 116 -7.31 7.78 -2.36
C LEU A 116 -8.49 7.35 -3.24
N ARG A 117 -9.39 8.27 -3.58
CA ARG A 117 -10.49 7.99 -4.55
C ARG A 117 -9.96 7.58 -5.91
N THR A 118 -8.92 8.26 -6.39
CA THR A 118 -8.27 7.91 -7.64
C THR A 118 -7.65 6.53 -7.57
N LEU A 119 -6.93 6.19 -6.50
CA LEU A 119 -6.38 4.85 -6.30
C LEU A 119 -7.49 3.77 -6.28
N ALA A 120 -8.59 4.00 -5.57
CA ALA A 120 -9.70 3.03 -5.53
C ALA A 120 -10.26 2.77 -6.95
N ARG A 121 -10.47 3.82 -7.75
CA ARG A 121 -10.90 3.69 -9.15
C ARG A 121 -9.87 2.95 -9.99
N GLN A 122 -8.58 3.26 -9.86
CA GLN A 122 -7.50 2.60 -10.59
C GLN A 122 -7.41 1.09 -10.25
N LEU A 123 -7.60 0.73 -8.98
CA LEU A 123 -7.66 -0.67 -8.53
C LEU A 123 -8.88 -1.40 -9.12
N ARG A 124 -10.06 -0.76 -9.12
CA ARG A 124 -11.28 -1.33 -9.73
C ARG A 124 -11.17 -1.48 -11.24
N ALA A 125 -10.54 -0.53 -11.91
CA ALA A 125 -10.31 -0.56 -13.35
C ALA A 125 -9.19 -1.51 -13.78
N GLY A 126 -8.44 -2.09 -12.82
CA GLY A 126 -7.29 -2.95 -13.10
C GLY A 126 -6.05 -2.20 -13.62
N GLN A 127 -6.06 -0.87 -13.61
CA GLN A 127 -4.90 -0.04 -13.95
C GLN A 127 -3.76 -0.20 -12.94
N VAL A 128 -4.12 -0.51 -11.69
CA VAL A 128 -3.20 -0.80 -10.60
C VAL A 128 -3.56 -2.16 -10.01
N CYS A 129 -2.56 -3.01 -9.82
CA CYS A 129 -2.71 -4.28 -9.14
C CYS A 129 -1.66 -4.38 -8.02
N ILE A 130 -2.11 -4.71 -6.81
CA ILE A 130 -1.23 -4.78 -5.63
C ILE A 130 -1.24 -6.19 -5.08
N LYS A 131 -0.05 -6.79 -4.97
CA LYS A 131 0.13 -8.11 -4.35
C LYS A 131 1.05 -8.05 -3.14
N LEU A 132 0.74 -8.88 -2.14
CA LEU A 132 1.62 -9.15 -1.00
C LEU A 132 2.46 -10.38 -1.31
N PHE A 133 3.78 -10.26 -1.18
CA PHE A 133 4.69 -11.38 -1.33
C PHE A 133 4.91 -12.04 0.03
N LEU A 134 4.45 -13.28 0.19
CA LEU A 134 4.40 -13.98 1.47
C LEU A 134 5.52 -15.01 1.70
N PRO A 135 6.21 -15.56 0.68
CA PRO A 135 7.15 -16.67 0.86
C PRO A 135 8.28 -16.39 1.86
N TYR A 136 8.81 -15.18 1.82
CA TYR A 136 9.87 -14.70 2.73
C TYR A 136 9.86 -13.16 2.79
N PRO A 137 10.47 -12.53 3.80
CA PRO A 137 10.59 -11.08 3.84
C PRO A 137 11.38 -10.58 2.63
N LEU A 138 10.72 -9.81 1.77
CA LEU A 138 11.32 -9.26 0.56
C LEU A 138 11.55 -7.76 0.74
N HIS A 139 12.79 -7.38 0.98
CA HIS A 139 13.20 -5.98 1.21
C HIS A 139 13.80 -5.32 -0.04
N ALA A 140 13.49 -5.85 -1.23
CA ALA A 140 13.89 -5.24 -2.49
C ALA A 140 13.17 -3.91 -2.72
N LYS A 141 13.83 -2.97 -3.41
CA LYS A 141 13.24 -1.76 -3.95
C LYS A 141 13.68 -1.68 -5.39
N LEU A 142 12.74 -1.97 -6.27
CA LEU A 142 12.90 -2.04 -7.71
C LEU A 142 11.72 -1.34 -8.36
N TYR A 143 12.00 -0.44 -9.28
CA TYR A 143 11.01 0.22 -10.12
C TYR A 143 11.40 -0.03 -11.57
N LEU A 144 10.58 -0.77 -12.30
CA LEU A 144 10.73 -1.03 -13.74
C LEU A 144 9.65 -0.29 -14.49
N LEU A 145 10.05 0.47 -15.48
CA LEU A 145 9.18 1.30 -16.30
C LEU A 145 9.36 0.89 -17.77
N PHE A 146 8.27 0.54 -18.41
CA PHE A 146 8.23 -0.01 -19.77
C PHE A 146 7.64 1.00 -20.73
N ARG A 147 8.26 1.13 -21.91
CA ARG A 147 7.83 2.06 -22.94
C ARG A 147 8.05 1.47 -24.33
N ASP A 148 7.34 2.03 -25.31
CA ASP A 148 7.47 1.65 -26.72
C ASP A 148 8.70 2.33 -27.33
N ASP A 149 9.90 1.87 -26.94
CA ASP A 149 11.19 2.35 -27.44
C ASP A 149 12.07 1.14 -27.75
N VAL A 150 12.42 0.98 -29.02
CA VAL A 150 13.20 -0.17 -29.49
C VAL A 150 14.60 -0.24 -28.85
N ASN A 151 15.20 0.91 -28.54
CA ASN A 151 16.55 0.97 -27.99
C ASN A 151 16.59 0.80 -26.47
N ASN A 152 15.57 1.32 -25.78
CA ASN A 152 15.48 1.31 -24.32
C ASN A 152 14.04 0.99 -23.88
N PRO A 153 13.55 -0.24 -24.09
CA PRO A 153 12.19 -0.61 -23.77
C PRO A 153 11.90 -0.63 -22.27
N ILE A 154 12.93 -0.80 -21.45
CA ILE A 154 12.82 -0.88 -19.99
C ILE A 154 13.84 0.03 -19.33
N THR A 155 13.37 0.88 -18.42
CA THR A 155 14.24 1.62 -17.50
C THR A 155 14.03 1.08 -16.10
N GLY A 156 15.11 0.66 -15.43
CA GLY A 156 15.08 0.18 -14.05
C GLY A 156 15.63 1.23 -13.09
N PHE A 157 15.09 1.25 -11.86
CA PHE A 157 15.70 1.94 -10.72
C PHE A 157 15.80 0.94 -9.58
N VAL A 158 16.98 0.83 -8.96
CA VAL A 158 17.28 -0.11 -7.88
C VAL A 158 17.94 0.65 -6.74
N GLY A 159 17.51 0.42 -5.51
CA GLY A 159 18.13 1.05 -4.35
C GLY A 159 17.44 0.80 -3.03
N SER A 160 17.41 1.82 -2.18
CA SER A 160 16.86 1.74 -0.82
C SER A 160 15.47 2.34 -0.66
N SER A 161 14.97 3.14 -1.62
CA SER A 161 13.71 3.89 -1.53
C SER A 161 12.46 3.02 -1.58
N ASN A 162 11.65 3.06 -0.52
CA ASN A 162 10.31 2.48 -0.51
C ASN A 162 9.28 3.38 -1.19
N LEU A 163 8.10 2.84 -1.53
CA LEU A 163 6.97 3.58 -2.11
C LEU A 163 6.25 4.40 -1.03
N THR A 164 6.98 5.35 -0.47
CA THR A 164 6.52 6.31 0.52
C THR A 164 7.02 7.70 0.16
N MET A 165 6.32 8.75 0.56
CA MET A 165 6.78 10.13 0.31
C MET A 165 8.15 10.40 0.95
N GLN A 166 8.42 9.82 2.11
CA GLN A 166 9.73 9.90 2.76
C GLN A 166 10.82 9.27 1.90
N GLY A 167 10.64 8.00 1.50
CA GLY A 167 11.63 7.25 0.73
C GLY A 167 11.85 7.80 -0.68
N LEU A 168 10.81 8.38 -1.31
CA LEU A 168 10.91 8.88 -2.68
C LEU A 168 11.54 10.26 -2.82
N ALA A 169 11.39 11.15 -1.79
CA ALA A 169 11.74 12.56 -1.96
C ALA A 169 12.22 13.30 -0.70
N ARG A 170 12.15 12.72 0.50
CA ARG A 170 12.39 13.47 1.75
C ARG A 170 13.47 12.87 2.64
N GLN A 171 13.77 11.61 2.47
CA GLN A 171 14.79 10.91 3.26
C GLN A 171 15.99 10.66 2.36
N GLY A 172 17.20 10.86 2.88
CA GLY A 172 18.43 10.46 2.20
C GLY A 172 18.40 8.95 1.93
N GLU A 173 18.45 8.59 0.68
CA GLU A 173 18.37 7.23 0.17
C GLU A 173 19.45 7.07 -0.90
N LEU A 174 19.72 5.85 -1.34
CA LEU A 174 20.65 5.62 -2.43
C LEU A 174 20.00 4.75 -3.49
N ASN A 175 19.83 5.31 -4.68
CA ASN A 175 19.26 4.60 -5.82
C ASN A 175 20.10 4.84 -7.07
N VAL A 176 20.05 3.90 -7.99
CA VAL A 176 20.73 4.00 -9.29
C VAL A 176 19.75 3.61 -10.41
N ASP A 177 19.89 4.25 -11.58
CA ASP A 177 19.21 3.77 -12.77
C ASP A 177 19.96 2.61 -13.44
N VAL A 178 19.20 1.71 -14.05
CA VAL A 178 19.69 0.57 -14.83
C VAL A 178 19.12 0.70 -16.23
N LEU A 179 19.99 0.97 -17.18
CA LEU A 179 19.64 1.17 -18.59
C LEU A 179 20.16 0.04 -19.50
N ASP A 180 21.03 -0.81 -18.97
CA ASP A 180 21.53 -1.98 -19.71
C ASP A 180 20.38 -2.94 -20.00
N HIS A 181 20.20 -3.28 -21.26
CA HIS A 181 19.09 -4.11 -21.73
C HIS A 181 19.07 -5.50 -21.07
N ARG A 182 20.23 -6.15 -20.97
CA ARG A 182 20.31 -7.48 -20.35
C ARG A 182 20.03 -7.43 -18.85
N ALA A 183 20.47 -6.36 -18.19
CA ALA A 183 20.22 -6.18 -16.77
C ALA A 183 18.73 -5.92 -16.50
N THR A 184 18.08 -5.05 -17.28
CA THR A 184 16.66 -4.75 -17.14
C THR A 184 15.76 -5.94 -17.46
N GLU A 185 16.09 -6.75 -18.49
CA GLU A 185 15.40 -8.02 -18.77
C GLU A 185 15.50 -9.02 -17.62
N ARG A 186 16.68 -9.14 -17.03
CA ARG A 186 16.87 -10.02 -15.86
C ARG A 186 16.09 -9.54 -14.64
N LEU A 187 16.05 -8.22 -14.41
CA LEU A 187 15.24 -7.63 -13.35
C LEU A 187 13.73 -7.84 -13.59
N SER A 188 13.27 -7.70 -14.84
CA SER A 188 11.89 -7.98 -15.22
C SER A 188 11.55 -9.46 -15.01
N SER A 189 12.38 -10.38 -15.47
CA SER A 189 12.19 -11.82 -15.22
C SER A 189 12.20 -12.17 -13.73
N TRP A 190 13.07 -11.51 -12.96
CA TRP A 190 13.13 -11.65 -11.51
C TRP A 190 11.82 -11.18 -10.82
N PHE A 191 11.26 -10.05 -11.26
CA PHE A 191 9.99 -9.55 -10.78
C PHE A 191 8.84 -10.50 -11.16
N ASP A 192 8.77 -10.91 -12.43
CA ASP A 192 7.70 -11.78 -12.95
C ASP A 192 7.66 -13.13 -12.21
N ALA A 193 8.80 -13.72 -11.88
CA ALA A 193 8.87 -14.95 -11.09
C ALA A 193 8.23 -14.79 -9.70
N ARG A 194 8.39 -13.61 -9.08
CA ARG A 194 7.80 -13.33 -7.76
C ARG A 194 6.34 -12.88 -7.85
N TRP A 195 6.01 -12.15 -8.89
CA TRP A 195 4.64 -11.74 -9.17
C TRP A 195 3.71 -12.92 -9.44
N SER A 196 4.22 -13.92 -10.15
CA SER A 196 3.49 -15.15 -10.50
C SER A 196 3.59 -16.24 -9.45
N ASP A 197 4.32 -15.99 -8.35
CA ASP A 197 4.41 -16.95 -7.25
C ASP A 197 3.02 -17.20 -6.66
N ARG A 198 2.72 -18.46 -6.36
CA ARG A 198 1.43 -18.88 -5.78
C ARG A 198 1.13 -18.21 -4.42
N TRP A 199 2.17 -17.73 -3.74
CA TRP A 199 2.10 -17.02 -2.46
C TRP A 199 2.15 -15.50 -2.62
N ALA A 200 2.09 -14.98 -3.84
CA ALA A 200 1.87 -13.57 -4.12
C ALA A 200 0.36 -13.30 -4.13
N LEU A 201 -0.15 -12.85 -2.98
CA LEU A 201 -1.57 -12.68 -2.72
C LEU A 201 -2.07 -11.33 -3.26
N ASP A 202 -3.02 -11.35 -4.19
CA ASP A 202 -3.69 -10.14 -4.67
C ASP A 202 -4.62 -9.56 -3.60
N VAL A 203 -4.43 -8.27 -3.31
CA VAL A 203 -5.22 -7.52 -2.32
C VAL A 203 -5.91 -6.29 -2.93
N SER A 204 -5.89 -6.14 -4.24
CA SER A 204 -6.40 -4.97 -4.96
C SER A 204 -7.87 -4.71 -4.67
N THR A 205 -8.70 -5.75 -4.72
CA THR A 205 -10.14 -5.66 -4.47
C THR A 205 -10.45 -5.26 -3.03
N GLU A 206 -9.78 -5.88 -2.07
CA GLU A 206 -9.95 -5.60 -0.65
C GLU A 206 -9.49 -4.17 -0.31
N LEU A 207 -8.40 -3.71 -0.94
CA LEU A 207 -7.91 -2.36 -0.75
C LEU A 207 -8.87 -1.32 -1.33
N ALA A 208 -9.39 -1.55 -2.54
CA ALA A 208 -10.39 -0.67 -3.14
C ALA A 208 -11.64 -0.56 -2.24
N ALA A 209 -12.19 -1.69 -1.79
CA ALA A 209 -13.35 -1.72 -0.91
C ALA A 209 -13.08 -1.00 0.43
N LEU A 210 -11.88 -1.13 0.99
CA LEU A 210 -11.49 -0.45 2.21
C LEU A 210 -11.46 1.08 2.04
N ILE A 211 -10.89 1.57 0.93
CA ILE A 211 -10.85 3.00 0.62
C ILE A 211 -12.28 3.55 0.42
N GLU A 212 -13.10 2.84 -0.35
CA GLU A 212 -14.51 3.20 -0.59
C GLU A 212 -15.36 3.23 0.69
N ALA A 213 -15.04 2.39 1.68
CA ALA A 213 -15.69 2.38 2.99
C ALA A 213 -15.11 3.40 3.97
N SER A 214 -14.02 4.11 3.63
CA SER A 214 -13.35 5.08 4.48
C SER A 214 -13.95 6.49 4.34
N TRP A 215 -13.30 7.48 4.97
CA TRP A 215 -13.63 8.90 4.81
C TRP A 215 -13.38 9.42 3.37
N ALA A 216 -12.58 8.71 2.57
CA ALA A 216 -12.29 9.05 1.17
C ALA A 216 -13.34 8.53 0.17
N ARG A 217 -14.50 8.05 0.62
CA ARG A 217 -15.60 7.59 -0.25
C ARG A 217 -16.15 8.69 -1.15
N GLU A 218 -16.74 8.30 -2.29
CA GLU A 218 -17.31 9.26 -3.26
C GLU A 218 -18.58 9.95 -2.73
N GLU A 219 -19.39 9.22 -1.97
CA GLU A 219 -20.61 9.79 -1.39
C GLU A 219 -20.32 10.54 -0.08
N ALA A 220 -20.74 11.80 -0.03
CA ALA A 220 -20.67 12.58 1.19
C ALA A 220 -21.55 11.94 2.28
N ILE A 221 -21.01 11.80 3.48
CA ILE A 221 -21.82 11.39 4.64
C ILE A 221 -22.74 12.56 4.98
N PRO A 222 -24.08 12.36 4.99
CA PRO A 222 -24.98 13.41 5.46
C PRO A 222 -24.54 13.91 6.82
N PRO A 223 -24.53 15.24 7.08
CA PRO A 223 -24.09 15.80 8.36
C PRO A 223 -24.79 15.19 9.58
N TYR A 224 -26.04 14.77 9.42
CA TYR A 224 -26.80 14.09 10.43
C TYR A 224 -26.19 12.74 10.85
N HIS A 225 -25.69 11.95 9.89
CA HIS A 225 -25.02 10.67 10.21
C HIS A 225 -23.68 10.90 10.91
N ILE A 226 -22.95 11.96 10.57
CA ILE A 226 -21.72 12.35 11.28
C ILE A 226 -22.07 12.70 12.73
N TYR A 227 -23.11 13.49 12.95
CA TYR A 227 -23.59 13.84 14.27
C TYR A 227 -23.99 12.61 15.09
N LEU A 228 -24.75 11.68 14.50
CA LEU A 228 -25.16 10.45 15.18
C LEU A 228 -23.95 9.57 15.55
N ASN A 229 -22.96 9.45 14.68
CA ASN A 229 -21.74 8.70 14.98
C ASN A 229 -20.95 9.35 16.13
N ILE A 230 -20.76 10.65 16.11
CA ILE A 230 -20.10 11.39 17.20
C ILE A 230 -20.85 11.19 18.51
N ALA A 231 -22.18 11.38 18.51
CA ALA A 231 -23.02 11.19 19.70
C ALA A 231 -22.96 9.75 20.24
N PHE A 232 -22.94 8.75 19.35
CA PHE A 232 -22.77 7.34 19.70
C PHE A 232 -21.42 7.07 20.38
N HIS A 233 -20.32 7.53 19.80
CA HIS A 233 -18.99 7.34 20.37
C HIS A 233 -18.84 8.05 21.72
N LEU A 234 -19.26 9.30 21.81
CA LEU A 234 -19.26 10.04 23.09
C LEU A 234 -20.10 9.35 24.16
N SER A 235 -21.27 8.81 23.80
CA SER A 235 -22.13 8.09 24.75
C SER A 235 -21.48 6.76 25.18
N THR A 236 -20.80 6.09 24.30
CA THR A 236 -20.10 4.83 24.59
C THR A 236 -18.90 5.06 25.49
N GLU A 237 -18.11 6.10 25.24
CA GLU A 237 -16.99 6.50 26.12
C GLU A 237 -17.49 6.94 27.50
N ALA A 238 -18.56 7.72 27.55
CA ALA A 238 -19.17 8.12 28.82
C ALA A 238 -19.66 6.92 29.64
N ARG A 239 -20.29 5.93 28.99
CA ARG A 239 -20.71 4.68 29.63
C ARG A 239 -19.52 3.85 30.12
N ALA A 240 -18.44 3.73 29.33
CA ALA A 240 -17.21 3.04 29.73
C ALA A 240 -16.53 3.74 30.91
N GLY A 241 -16.50 5.07 30.92
CA GLY A 241 -16.01 5.87 32.05
C GLY A 241 -16.86 5.69 33.31
N LEU A 242 -18.18 5.68 33.21
CA LEU A 242 -19.09 5.45 34.35
C LEU A 242 -18.96 4.01 34.89
N SER A 243 -18.70 3.02 34.06
CA SER A 243 -18.48 1.63 34.52
C SER A 243 -17.17 1.43 35.28
N GLN A 244 -16.19 2.31 35.12
CA GLN A 244 -14.93 2.32 35.89
C GLN A 244 -15.07 3.02 37.25
N PHE A 245 -16.03 3.93 37.40
CA PHE A 245 -16.39 4.52 38.67
C PHE A 245 -17.37 3.59 39.41
N ARG A 246 -16.89 2.55 40.05
CA ARG A 246 -17.60 1.83 41.08
C ARG A 246 -17.77 2.82 42.26
N LEU A 247 -18.97 3.36 42.42
CA LEU A 247 -19.36 4.02 43.67
C LEU A 247 -19.07 3.03 44.82
N PRO A 248 -18.38 3.45 45.90
CA PRO A 248 -18.17 2.59 47.05
C PRO A 248 -19.54 2.19 47.60
N ALA A 249 -19.74 0.88 47.78
CA ALA A 249 -21.01 0.26 48.10
C ALA A 249 -21.46 0.45 49.57
N ARG A 250 -20.95 1.45 50.27
CA ARG A 250 -21.42 1.78 51.64
C ARG A 250 -21.31 3.28 51.91
N PHE A 251 -22.44 3.92 51.99
CA PHE A 251 -22.61 5.06 52.88
C PHE A 251 -22.66 4.50 54.30
N GLU A 252 -21.60 4.64 55.09
CA GLU A 252 -21.66 4.43 56.50
C GLU A 252 -22.56 5.51 57.10
N GLN A 253 -23.61 5.08 57.80
CA GLN A 253 -24.44 5.99 58.55
C GLN A 253 -23.59 6.62 59.66
N PRO A 254 -23.75 7.95 59.95
CA PRO A 254 -23.05 8.56 61.06
C PRO A 254 -23.56 7.96 62.40
N PRO A 255 -22.69 7.81 63.39
CA PRO A 255 -23.09 7.31 64.70
C PRO A 255 -24.07 8.29 65.37
N GLN A 256 -25.13 7.73 66.02
CA GLN A 256 -26.09 8.46 66.83
C GLN A 256 -25.46 9.01 68.10
#